data_6aa7fafd263e52805b7a677013974924
#
_entry.id   6aa7fafd263e52805b7a677013974924
#
_cell.length_a   1.000
_cell.length_b   1.000
_cell.length_c   1.000
_cell.angle_alpha   90.00
_cell.angle_beta   90.00
_cell.angle_gamma   90.00
#
_symmetry.space_group_name_H-M   'P 1'
#
loop_
_entity.id
_entity.type
_entity.pdbx_description
1 polymer ?
#
loop_
_entity_poly.entity_id
_entity_poly.type
_entity_poly.pdbx_seq_one_letter_code
_entity_poly.pdbx_strand_id
1 'polypeptide(L)'
;MNKTLKMFVTFSAVLSMAVCISGCSSGESTDSAGASVKKVKINIEDIAWNVDEGIVDGDRYVILDYTNNTKYTLTDFEITFKEKADVTEEEKAQFCSDIENAYDISEEDMEEIRSRSISMHAETNRVIDPGESVSNVNCYYYSGSFYLKDINHYNLVEPDIATVKYIDEDKIFTVYYDYGSKKYSAESETETAYQWSQTELSSRIPKPDVKVVESGRDDEKIFMFDAYGLSLEQFNTYIEECKELGYTVEPRSHEGFYSADDADGYNVYLYYNERSYSMDASVSAPEEEKE
;
A
#
# COMPACT_ATOMS: atom_id res chain seq x y z
N MET A 1 29.69 -18.52 12.16
CA MET A 1 29.88 -17.18 11.59
C MET A 1 28.47 -16.58 11.45
N ASN A 2 28.02 -15.93 12.52
CA ASN A 2 26.66 -15.36 12.59
C ASN A 2 26.64 -14.02 11.83
N LYS A 3 25.91 -13.96 10.73
CA LYS A 3 25.60 -12.69 10.07
C LYS A 3 24.36 -12.13 10.74
N THR A 4 24.55 -11.18 11.64
CA THR A 4 23.50 -10.36 12.21
C THR A 4 22.93 -9.48 11.08
N LEU A 5 21.72 -9.79 10.65
CA LEU A 5 20.96 -8.98 9.71
C LEU A 5 20.44 -7.75 10.49
N LYS A 6 21.11 -6.61 10.31
CA LYS A 6 20.61 -5.34 10.85
C LYS A 6 19.42 -4.90 10.01
N MET A 7 18.22 -5.12 10.54
CA MET A 7 16.98 -4.62 9.99
C MET A 7 16.88 -3.11 10.29
N PHE A 8 16.96 -2.29 9.25
CA PHE A 8 16.69 -0.85 9.38
C PHE A 8 15.17 -0.66 9.46
N VAL A 9 14.68 -0.37 10.65
CA VAL A 9 13.30 0.11 10.84
C VAL A 9 13.25 1.54 10.36
N THR A 10 12.67 1.77 9.18
CA THR A 10 12.34 3.11 8.70
C THR A 10 11.08 3.58 9.45
N PHE A 11 11.29 4.48 10.40
CA PHE A 11 10.20 5.16 11.09
C PHE A 11 9.46 6.08 10.11
N SER A 12 8.28 5.66 9.68
CA SER A 12 7.31 6.59 9.10
C SER A 12 6.69 7.38 10.23
N ALA A 13 7.11 8.64 10.36
CA ALA A 13 6.55 9.56 11.34
C ALA A 13 5.09 9.84 10.97
N VAL A 14 4.16 9.27 11.72
CA VAL A 14 2.76 9.69 11.69
C VAL A 14 2.71 11.12 12.23
N LEU A 15 2.51 12.07 11.33
CA LEU A 15 2.35 13.48 11.65
C LEU A 15 0.97 13.70 12.28
N SER A 16 0.92 13.70 13.60
CA SER A 16 -0.28 14.04 14.36
C SER A 16 -0.64 15.51 14.12
N MET A 17 -1.56 15.78 13.20
CA MET A 17 -2.16 17.11 13.08
C MET A 17 -3.18 17.32 14.21
N ALA A 18 -2.72 17.97 15.27
CA ALA A 18 -3.61 18.52 16.29
C ALA A 18 -4.41 19.68 15.70
N VAL A 19 -5.68 19.46 15.39
CA VAL A 19 -6.61 20.53 15.04
C VAL A 19 -7.09 21.17 16.33
N CYS A 20 -6.53 22.34 16.67
CA CYS A 20 -7.05 23.20 17.74
C CYS A 20 -8.39 23.82 17.29
N ILE A 21 -9.50 23.31 17.81
CA ILE A 21 -10.78 24.00 17.72
C ILE A 21 -10.90 24.91 18.93
N SER A 22 -10.61 26.21 18.76
CA SER A 22 -10.96 27.25 19.71
C SER A 22 -12.36 27.76 19.38
N GLY A 23 -13.30 27.56 20.32
CA GLY A 23 -14.66 28.02 20.16
C GLY A 23 -14.86 29.49 20.51
N CYS A 24 -15.87 30.06 19.88
CA CYS A 24 -16.76 31.18 20.24
C CYS A 24 -16.14 32.54 20.51
N SER A 25 -16.43 33.49 19.64
CA SER A 25 -17.23 34.70 20.03
C SER A 25 -17.69 35.48 18.78
N SER A 26 -18.91 35.97 18.87
CA SER A 26 -19.65 36.77 17.92
C SER A 26 -18.95 38.06 17.46
N GLY A 27 -19.04 38.36 16.16
CA GLY A 27 -18.69 39.69 15.61
C GLY A 27 -18.49 39.68 14.10
N GLU A 28 -19.46 40.24 13.39
CA GLU A 28 -19.45 40.86 12.04
C GLU A 28 -18.47 40.44 10.94
N SER A 29 -19.13 40.04 9.88
CA SER A 29 -18.75 39.92 8.45
C SER A 29 -17.47 40.62 7.97
N THR A 30 -16.55 39.79 7.41
CA THR A 30 -15.82 40.12 6.21
C THR A 30 -15.71 38.87 5.36
N ASP A 31 -16.12 38.99 4.09
CA ASP A 31 -15.98 37.97 3.03
C ASP A 31 -14.53 37.51 2.91
N SER A 32 -14.23 36.34 3.46
CA SER A 32 -13.08 35.55 3.07
C SER A 32 -13.59 34.38 2.28
N ALA A 33 -13.15 34.28 1.03
CA ALA A 33 -13.44 33.22 0.09
C ALA A 33 -13.41 31.86 0.78
N GLY A 34 -14.57 31.29 1.05
CA GLY A 34 -14.71 29.96 1.60
C GLY A 34 -14.15 28.97 0.59
N ALA A 35 -13.03 28.35 0.92
CA ALA A 35 -12.65 27.10 0.27
C ALA A 35 -13.83 26.16 0.42
N SER A 36 -14.52 25.85 -0.68
CA SER A 36 -15.61 24.89 -0.70
C SER A 36 -15.00 23.54 -0.23
N VAL A 37 -15.38 23.10 0.96
CA VAL A 37 -15.04 21.74 1.42
C VAL A 37 -15.62 20.81 0.38
N LYS A 38 -14.77 20.20 -0.46
CA LYS A 38 -15.21 19.21 -1.44
C LYS A 38 -15.93 18.11 -0.68
N LYS A 39 -17.16 17.83 -1.08
CA LYS A 39 -17.96 16.77 -0.46
C LYS A 39 -17.30 15.45 -0.80
N VAL A 40 -16.95 14.65 0.22
CA VAL A 40 -16.45 13.29 0.04
C VAL A 40 -17.44 12.49 -0.82
N LYS A 41 -16.91 11.83 -1.86
CA LYS A 41 -17.73 11.14 -2.88
C LYS A 41 -17.92 9.65 -2.58
N ILE A 42 -17.03 9.07 -1.78
CA ILE A 42 -17.05 7.65 -1.42
C ILE A 42 -17.78 7.45 -0.09
N ASN A 43 -18.47 6.32 0.07
CA ASN A 43 -19.07 5.92 1.33
C ASN A 43 -18.34 4.68 1.85
N ILE A 44 -17.79 4.72 3.07
CA ILE A 44 -17.05 3.61 3.68
C ILE A 44 -17.93 2.36 3.86
N GLU A 45 -19.24 2.52 4.05
CA GLU A 45 -20.18 1.41 4.19
C GLU A 45 -20.34 0.59 2.89
N ASP A 46 -19.94 1.16 1.75
CA ASP A 46 -19.89 0.46 0.46
C ASP A 46 -18.60 -0.35 0.28
N ILE A 47 -17.68 -0.32 1.25
CA ILE A 47 -16.52 -1.22 1.33
C ILE A 47 -16.84 -2.24 2.43
N ALA A 48 -17.37 -3.39 2.01
CA ALA A 48 -17.66 -4.47 2.95
C ALA A 48 -16.37 -5.20 3.30
N TRP A 49 -16.02 -5.29 4.57
CA TRP A 49 -14.83 -5.99 5.03
C TRP A 49 -15.10 -6.91 6.22
N ASN A 50 -14.28 -7.91 6.38
CA ASN A 50 -14.30 -8.87 7.50
C ASN A 50 -12.89 -9.28 7.88
N VAL A 51 -12.66 -9.52 9.16
CA VAL A 51 -11.41 -10.08 9.70
C VAL A 51 -11.69 -11.47 10.22
N ASP A 52 -10.89 -12.45 9.80
CA ASP A 52 -11.03 -13.86 10.17
C ASP A 52 -9.65 -14.54 10.22
N GLU A 53 -9.61 -15.83 10.56
CA GLU A 53 -8.43 -16.65 10.41
C GLU A 53 -8.34 -17.22 8.99
N GLY A 54 -7.15 -17.19 8.42
CA GLY A 54 -6.85 -17.78 7.12
C GLY A 54 -5.53 -18.53 7.10
N ILE A 55 -5.31 -19.28 6.03
CA ILE A 55 -4.03 -19.95 5.76
C ILE A 55 -3.40 -19.28 4.55
N VAL A 56 -2.22 -18.72 4.73
CA VAL A 56 -1.42 -18.07 3.69
C VAL A 56 -0.07 -18.79 3.66
N ASP A 57 0.31 -19.32 2.49
CA ASP A 57 1.57 -20.08 2.29
C ASP A 57 1.74 -21.28 3.25
N GLY A 58 0.65 -21.85 3.76
CA GLY A 58 0.63 -23.00 4.67
C GLY A 58 0.64 -22.63 6.17
N ASP A 59 0.83 -21.38 6.51
CA ASP A 59 0.79 -20.86 7.88
C ASP A 59 -0.55 -20.17 8.19
N ARG A 60 -0.95 -20.20 9.47
CA ARG A 60 -2.16 -19.54 9.95
C ARG A 60 -1.87 -18.09 10.29
N TYR A 61 -2.73 -17.20 9.79
CA TYR A 61 -2.71 -15.77 10.05
C TYR A 61 -4.11 -15.24 10.31
N VAL A 62 -4.20 -14.07 10.90
CA VAL A 62 -5.42 -13.26 10.88
C VAL A 62 -5.37 -12.42 9.60
N ILE A 63 -6.44 -12.50 8.85
CA ILE A 63 -6.57 -11.90 7.52
C ILE A 63 -7.78 -10.96 7.46
N LEU A 64 -7.69 -9.98 6.60
CA LEU A 64 -8.78 -9.13 6.18
C LEU A 64 -9.20 -9.54 4.77
N ASP A 65 -10.50 -9.75 4.59
CA ASP A 65 -11.15 -9.83 3.28
C ASP A 65 -12.00 -8.58 3.08
N TYR A 66 -12.06 -8.04 1.86
CA TYR A 66 -12.94 -6.92 1.57
C TYR A 66 -13.47 -6.94 0.14
N THR A 67 -14.63 -6.28 -0.06
CA THR A 67 -15.31 -6.14 -1.35
C THR A 67 -15.59 -4.67 -1.62
N ASN A 68 -15.22 -4.23 -2.82
CA ASN A 68 -15.50 -2.89 -3.30
C ASN A 68 -16.91 -2.81 -3.90
N ASN A 69 -17.92 -2.44 -3.10
CA ASN A 69 -19.27 -2.17 -3.60
C ASN A 69 -19.48 -0.69 -3.98
N THR A 70 -18.40 0.12 -4.01
CA THR A 70 -18.48 1.50 -4.48
C THR A 70 -18.58 1.53 -6.01
N LYS A 71 -18.83 2.69 -6.57
CA LYS A 71 -18.79 2.90 -8.04
C LYS A 71 -17.41 3.30 -8.59
N TYR A 72 -16.41 3.40 -7.72
CA TYR A 72 -15.05 3.82 -8.05
C TYR A 72 -14.08 2.64 -8.01
N THR A 73 -13.05 2.68 -8.83
CA THR A 73 -11.91 1.79 -8.67
C THR A 73 -11.13 2.21 -7.44
N LEU A 74 -10.91 1.29 -6.48
CA LEU A 74 -10.02 1.52 -5.35
C LEU A 74 -8.59 1.18 -5.75
N THR A 75 -7.63 1.97 -5.26
CA THR A 75 -6.20 1.74 -5.48
C THR A 75 -5.47 1.39 -4.20
N ASP A 76 -6.11 1.66 -3.05
CA ASP A 76 -5.57 1.37 -1.74
C ASP A 76 -6.73 1.30 -0.72
N PHE A 77 -6.65 0.32 0.16
CA PHE A 77 -7.52 0.24 1.32
C PHE A 77 -6.70 -0.21 2.53
N GLU A 78 -6.61 0.69 3.51
CA GLU A 78 -6.00 0.43 4.81
C GLU A 78 -7.06 0.58 5.91
N ILE A 79 -7.00 -0.28 6.90
CA ILE A 79 -7.75 -0.13 8.13
C ILE A 79 -6.83 -0.33 9.34
N THR A 80 -6.85 0.65 10.23
CA THR A 80 -6.16 0.56 11.51
C THR A 80 -7.14 0.24 12.62
N PHE A 81 -6.65 -0.45 13.64
CA PHE A 81 -7.41 -0.82 14.83
C PHE A 81 -6.67 -0.34 16.06
N LYS A 82 -7.40 0.16 17.05
CA LYS A 82 -6.90 0.61 18.34
C LYS A 82 -7.38 -0.30 19.47
N GLU A 83 -6.66 -0.29 20.59
CA GLU A 83 -7.04 -0.96 21.82
C GLU A 83 -8.43 -0.51 22.30
N LYS A 84 -9.30 -1.46 22.61
CA LYS A 84 -10.60 -1.19 23.23
C LYS A 84 -10.43 -0.61 24.63
N ALA A 85 -11.35 0.26 25.04
CA ALA A 85 -11.28 0.94 26.32
C ALA A 85 -11.47 0.01 27.54
N ASP A 86 -11.98 -1.19 27.34
CA ASP A 86 -12.24 -2.19 28.37
C ASP A 86 -11.19 -3.32 28.45
N VAL A 87 -10.10 -3.23 27.67
CA VAL A 87 -8.96 -4.14 27.79
C VAL A 87 -8.32 -3.99 29.15
N THR A 88 -8.20 -5.12 29.84
CA THR A 88 -7.62 -5.19 31.19
C THR A 88 -6.09 -5.30 31.13
N GLU A 89 -5.41 -4.92 32.21
CA GLU A 89 -3.94 -5.09 32.34
C GLU A 89 -3.52 -6.56 32.25
N GLU A 90 -4.38 -7.51 32.68
CA GLU A 90 -4.13 -8.94 32.56
C GLU A 90 -4.16 -9.41 31.09
N GLU A 91 -5.14 -8.96 30.30
CA GLU A 91 -5.24 -9.26 28.86
C GLU A 91 -4.07 -8.64 28.10
N LYS A 92 -3.66 -7.42 28.45
CA LYS A 92 -2.51 -6.77 27.86
C LYS A 92 -1.19 -7.48 28.20
N ALA A 93 -1.03 -7.93 29.42
CA ALA A 93 0.13 -8.73 29.84
C ALA A 93 0.18 -10.08 29.09
N GLN A 94 -0.97 -10.75 28.92
CA GLN A 94 -1.06 -11.98 28.16
C GLN A 94 -0.71 -11.74 26.68
N PHE A 95 -1.28 -10.72 26.07
CA PHE A 95 -0.95 -10.30 24.70
C PHE A 95 0.56 -10.08 24.50
N CYS A 96 1.22 -9.34 25.40
CA CYS A 96 2.67 -9.13 25.33
C CYS A 96 3.47 -10.44 25.46
N SER A 97 3.03 -11.34 26.36
CA SER A 97 3.65 -12.65 26.52
C SER A 97 3.51 -13.52 25.27
N ASP A 98 2.36 -13.47 24.61
CA ASP A 98 2.11 -14.23 23.38
C ASP A 98 2.96 -13.72 22.22
N ILE A 99 3.15 -12.41 22.09
CA ILE A 99 4.05 -11.80 21.10
C ILE A 99 5.51 -12.20 21.38
N GLU A 100 5.97 -12.11 22.63
CA GLU A 100 7.32 -12.49 23.03
C GLU A 100 7.61 -13.97 22.71
N ASN A 101 6.62 -14.85 22.91
CA ASN A 101 6.74 -16.27 22.60
C ASN A 101 6.67 -16.58 21.09
N ALA A 102 5.96 -15.77 20.32
CA ALA A 102 5.76 -15.98 18.87
C ALA A 102 6.90 -15.42 18.00
N TYR A 103 7.65 -14.46 18.54
CA TYR A 103 8.68 -13.73 17.81
C TYR A 103 9.97 -13.61 18.63
N ASP A 104 11.12 -13.65 17.97
CA ASP A 104 12.43 -13.41 18.59
C ASP A 104 12.68 -11.89 18.68
N ILE A 105 12.07 -11.26 19.71
CA ILE A 105 12.10 -9.82 19.93
C ILE A 105 13.11 -9.51 21.04
N SER A 106 13.89 -8.44 20.87
CA SER A 106 14.81 -7.99 21.92
C SER A 106 14.07 -7.47 23.16
N GLU A 107 14.68 -7.54 24.34
CA GLU A 107 14.05 -6.99 25.56
C GLU A 107 13.78 -5.48 25.44
N GLU A 108 14.65 -4.73 24.75
CA GLU A 108 14.44 -3.30 24.50
C GLU A 108 13.18 -3.03 23.66
N ASP A 109 12.97 -3.81 22.60
CA ASP A 109 11.76 -3.69 21.74
C ASP A 109 10.52 -4.17 22.51
N MET A 110 10.63 -5.21 23.35
CA MET A 110 9.53 -5.66 24.20
C MET A 110 9.13 -4.63 25.25
N GLU A 111 10.08 -3.89 25.85
CA GLU A 111 9.76 -2.77 26.76
C GLU A 111 8.96 -1.68 26.02
N GLU A 112 9.32 -1.39 24.76
CA GLU A 112 8.57 -0.44 23.94
C GLU A 112 7.15 -0.95 23.65
N ILE A 113 6.99 -2.22 23.25
CA ILE A 113 5.69 -2.86 23.00
C ILE A 113 4.80 -2.79 24.26
N ARG A 114 5.33 -3.17 25.44
CA ARG A 114 4.60 -3.12 26.72
C ARG A 114 4.14 -1.70 27.10
N SER A 115 4.86 -0.67 26.66
CA SER A 115 4.53 0.73 26.98
C SER A 115 3.45 1.32 26.08
N ARG A 116 3.14 0.70 24.93
CA ARG A 116 2.18 1.18 23.95
C ARG A 116 0.78 0.59 24.16
N SER A 117 -0.22 1.28 23.62
CA SER A 117 -1.54 0.69 23.39
C SER A 117 -1.46 -0.35 22.29
N ILE A 118 -2.28 -1.40 22.39
CA ILE A 118 -2.39 -2.41 21.33
C ILE A 118 -2.93 -1.74 20.07
N SER A 119 -2.23 -1.90 18.98
CA SER A 119 -2.70 -1.45 17.67
C SER A 119 -2.42 -2.50 16.61
N MET A 120 -3.31 -2.57 15.63
CA MET A 120 -3.22 -3.48 14.49
C MET A 120 -3.58 -2.72 13.24
N HIS A 121 -3.17 -3.25 12.09
CA HIS A 121 -3.58 -2.71 10.80
C HIS A 121 -3.59 -3.81 9.74
N ALA A 122 -4.36 -3.56 8.69
CA ALA A 122 -4.33 -4.30 7.45
C ALA A 122 -4.33 -3.30 6.29
N GLU A 123 -3.46 -3.52 5.32
CA GLU A 123 -3.25 -2.62 4.19
C GLU A 123 -3.07 -3.41 2.91
N THR A 124 -3.63 -2.92 1.83
CA THR A 124 -3.39 -3.44 0.49
C THR A 124 -3.47 -2.34 -0.55
N ASN A 125 -2.48 -2.30 -1.42
CA ASN A 125 -2.40 -1.41 -2.58
C ASN A 125 -2.90 -2.09 -3.87
N ARG A 126 -3.79 -3.07 -3.75
CA ARG A 126 -4.42 -3.70 -4.91
C ARG A 126 -5.41 -2.75 -5.56
N VAL A 127 -5.29 -2.62 -6.88
CA VAL A 127 -6.29 -1.92 -7.70
C VAL A 127 -7.45 -2.86 -7.92
N ILE A 128 -8.63 -2.51 -7.42
CA ILE A 128 -9.85 -3.32 -7.55
C ILE A 128 -11.03 -2.50 -8.07
N ASP A 129 -11.72 -3.06 -9.03
CA ASP A 129 -12.86 -2.45 -9.67
C ASP A 129 -14.16 -2.62 -8.84
N PRO A 130 -15.21 -1.83 -9.15
CA PRO A 130 -16.51 -2.01 -8.54
C PRO A 130 -17.04 -3.45 -8.64
N GLY A 131 -17.39 -4.04 -7.51
CA GLY A 131 -17.90 -5.40 -7.37
C GLY A 131 -16.80 -6.47 -7.18
N GLU A 132 -15.54 -6.12 -7.25
CA GLU A 132 -14.43 -7.05 -7.01
C GLU A 132 -14.11 -7.17 -5.51
N SER A 133 -13.44 -8.28 -5.17
CA SER A 133 -13.03 -8.59 -3.80
C SER A 133 -11.55 -8.92 -3.72
N VAL A 134 -10.95 -8.61 -2.58
CA VAL A 134 -9.61 -9.06 -2.20
C VAL A 134 -9.74 -9.93 -0.97
N SER A 135 -9.01 -11.03 -0.96
CA SER A 135 -8.96 -11.95 0.17
C SER A 135 -7.52 -12.18 0.63
N ASN A 136 -7.40 -12.64 1.87
CA ASN A 136 -6.12 -12.99 2.48
C ASN A 136 -5.13 -11.81 2.63
N VAL A 137 -5.64 -10.61 2.91
CA VAL A 137 -4.79 -9.48 3.30
C VAL A 137 -4.32 -9.71 4.72
N ASN A 138 -3.02 -9.86 4.92
CA ASN A 138 -2.48 -10.10 6.24
C ASN A 138 -2.73 -8.91 7.18
N CYS A 139 -3.14 -9.21 8.41
CA CYS A 139 -3.16 -8.25 9.50
C CYS A 139 -1.83 -8.26 10.24
N TYR A 140 -1.42 -7.10 10.73
CA TYR A 140 -0.16 -6.88 11.40
C TYR A 140 -0.36 -6.26 12.77
N TYR A 141 0.55 -6.55 13.71
CA TYR A 141 0.68 -5.78 14.93
C TYR A 141 1.42 -4.47 14.66
N TYR A 142 0.97 -3.40 15.28
CA TYR A 142 1.58 -2.07 15.18
C TYR A 142 1.75 -1.62 13.70
N SER A 143 2.90 -1.12 13.36
CA SER A 143 3.23 -0.55 12.04
C SER A 143 3.84 -1.58 11.07
N GLY A 144 3.27 -2.78 10.93
CA GLY A 144 3.73 -3.78 9.96
C GLY A 144 4.92 -4.62 10.37
N SER A 145 5.33 -4.54 11.64
CA SER A 145 6.51 -5.27 12.11
C SER A 145 6.27 -6.77 12.25
N PHE A 146 5.05 -7.19 12.61
CA PHE A 146 4.74 -8.59 12.89
C PHE A 146 3.36 -8.96 12.39
N TYR A 147 3.24 -10.12 11.75
CA TYR A 147 1.95 -10.68 11.33
C TYR A 147 1.08 -11.01 12.54
N LEU A 148 -0.19 -10.71 12.46
CA LEU A 148 -1.16 -11.16 13.46
C LEU A 148 -1.46 -12.65 13.25
N LYS A 149 -1.17 -13.50 14.26
CA LYS A 149 -1.31 -14.96 14.18
C LYS A 149 -2.43 -15.53 15.03
N ASP A 150 -2.92 -14.79 16.02
CA ASP A 150 -3.97 -15.23 16.93
C ASP A 150 -5.19 -14.32 16.82
N ILE A 151 -6.32 -14.87 16.36
CA ILE A 151 -7.58 -14.13 16.23
C ILE A 151 -8.09 -13.62 17.60
N ASN A 152 -7.70 -14.23 18.72
CA ASN A 152 -8.07 -13.73 20.03
C ASN A 152 -7.48 -12.34 20.30
N HIS A 153 -6.32 -12.02 19.74
CA HIS A 153 -5.73 -10.69 19.83
C HIS A 153 -6.56 -9.63 19.10
N TYR A 154 -7.23 -10.01 18.01
CA TYR A 154 -8.16 -9.12 17.32
C TYR A 154 -9.36 -8.73 18.20
N ASN A 155 -9.73 -9.57 19.17
CA ASN A 155 -10.79 -9.25 20.11
C ASN A 155 -10.44 -8.09 21.07
N LEU A 156 -9.15 -7.75 21.20
CA LEU A 156 -8.67 -6.65 22.06
C LEU A 156 -8.74 -5.28 21.40
N VAL A 157 -9.04 -5.24 20.10
CA VAL A 157 -9.04 -3.99 19.33
C VAL A 157 -10.39 -3.73 18.67
N GLU A 158 -10.60 -2.49 18.29
CA GLU A 158 -11.75 -2.00 17.51
C GLU A 158 -11.27 -1.16 16.34
N PRO A 159 -12.05 -1.02 15.24
CA PRO A 159 -11.67 -0.17 14.12
C PRO A 159 -11.45 1.28 14.56
N ASP A 160 -10.36 1.88 14.06
CA ASP A 160 -9.99 3.26 14.37
C ASP A 160 -10.13 4.15 13.13
N ILE A 161 -9.23 4.01 12.16
CA ILE A 161 -9.25 4.79 10.93
C ILE A 161 -9.27 3.86 9.73
N ALA A 162 -10.08 4.17 8.72
CA ALA A 162 -9.90 3.62 7.38
C ALA A 162 -9.34 4.70 6.46
N THR A 163 -8.29 4.34 5.71
CA THR A 163 -7.74 5.12 4.60
C THR A 163 -8.20 4.49 3.30
N VAL A 164 -8.77 5.28 2.42
CA VAL A 164 -9.23 4.82 1.11
C VAL A 164 -8.65 5.71 0.03
N LYS A 165 -7.95 5.10 -0.94
CA LYS A 165 -7.59 5.78 -2.17
C LYS A 165 -8.44 5.23 -3.31
N TYR A 166 -8.95 6.11 -4.15
CA TYR A 166 -9.81 5.74 -5.25
C TYR A 166 -9.63 6.65 -6.46
N ILE A 167 -9.90 6.11 -7.65
CA ILE A 167 -9.83 6.86 -8.90
C ILE A 167 -11.18 7.51 -9.19
N ASP A 168 -11.16 8.81 -9.48
CA ASP A 168 -12.27 9.54 -10.08
C ASP A 168 -11.73 10.33 -11.29
N GLU A 169 -12.25 10.04 -12.47
CA GLU A 169 -11.70 10.44 -13.77
C GLU A 169 -10.26 9.91 -13.95
N ASP A 170 -9.25 10.78 -13.93
CA ASP A 170 -7.82 10.45 -14.09
C ASP A 170 -7.00 10.76 -12.82
N LYS A 171 -7.66 10.98 -11.68
CA LYS A 171 -7.04 11.38 -10.42
C LYS A 171 -7.27 10.38 -9.32
N ILE A 172 -6.26 10.23 -8.45
CA ILE A 172 -6.37 9.49 -7.21
C ILE A 172 -6.78 10.46 -6.11
N PHE A 173 -7.83 10.11 -5.40
CA PHE A 173 -8.32 10.81 -4.23
C PHE A 173 -8.09 9.98 -2.98
N THR A 174 -7.62 10.62 -1.90
CA THR A 174 -7.45 10.00 -0.59
C THR A 174 -8.47 10.57 0.38
N VAL A 175 -9.11 9.68 1.13
CA VAL A 175 -10.04 10.02 2.19
C VAL A 175 -9.78 9.17 3.42
N TYR A 176 -9.95 9.75 4.59
CA TYR A 176 -9.85 9.04 5.87
C TYR A 176 -11.21 9.02 6.53
N TYR A 177 -11.58 7.88 7.08
CA TYR A 177 -12.80 7.71 7.86
C TYR A 177 -12.46 7.30 9.30
N ASP A 178 -12.89 8.10 10.26
CA ASP A 178 -12.73 7.85 11.69
C ASP A 178 -13.98 7.11 12.21
N TYR A 179 -13.82 5.87 12.60
CA TYR A 179 -14.90 5.01 13.10
C TYR A 179 -15.46 5.48 14.45
N GLY A 180 -14.61 6.09 15.30
CA GLY A 180 -15.02 6.60 16.61
C GLY A 180 -15.97 7.80 16.49
N SER A 181 -15.61 8.77 15.67
CA SER A 181 -16.44 9.97 15.44
C SER A 181 -17.45 9.81 14.31
N LYS A 182 -17.34 8.77 13.49
CA LYS A 182 -18.12 8.53 12.26
C LYS A 182 -18.04 9.69 11.28
N LYS A 183 -16.84 10.21 11.08
CA LYS A 183 -16.61 11.39 10.23
C LYS A 183 -15.52 11.11 9.22
N TYR A 184 -15.68 11.73 8.06
CA TYR A 184 -14.64 11.80 7.06
C TYR A 184 -13.75 13.02 7.27
N SER A 185 -12.45 12.89 6.94
CA SER A 185 -11.59 14.04 6.69
C SER A 185 -11.98 14.75 5.39
N ALA A 186 -11.41 15.91 5.15
CA ALA A 186 -11.49 16.53 3.84
C ALA A 186 -10.81 15.61 2.79
N GLU A 187 -11.53 15.37 1.69
CA GLU A 187 -10.99 14.63 0.54
C GLU A 187 -9.85 15.42 -0.10
N SER A 188 -8.73 14.77 -0.33
CA SER A 188 -7.57 15.35 -0.99
C SER A 188 -7.32 14.67 -2.34
N GLU A 189 -7.06 15.47 -3.38
CA GLU A 189 -6.47 15.00 -4.62
C GLU A 189 -4.99 14.73 -4.37
N THR A 190 -4.53 13.52 -4.68
CA THR A 190 -3.16 13.12 -4.39
C THR A 190 -2.30 13.26 -5.65
N GLU A 191 -2.71 12.62 -6.76
CA GLU A 191 -1.91 12.53 -7.97
C GLU A 191 -2.75 12.10 -9.18
N THR A 192 -2.11 12.12 -10.36
CA THR A 192 -2.70 11.54 -11.57
C THR A 192 -2.53 10.01 -11.51
N ALA A 193 -3.58 9.27 -11.80
CA ALA A 193 -3.57 7.81 -11.70
C ALA A 193 -2.61 7.15 -12.70
N TYR A 194 -2.43 7.74 -13.89
CA TYR A 194 -1.53 7.23 -14.91
C TYR A 194 -0.43 8.25 -15.21
N GLN A 195 0.75 8.06 -14.60
CA GLN A 195 1.92 8.91 -14.78
C GLN A 195 2.86 8.28 -15.81
N TRP A 196 3.03 8.91 -16.96
CA TRP A 196 3.94 8.42 -17.99
C TRP A 196 4.82 9.53 -18.51
N SER A 197 6.10 9.29 -18.47
CA SER A 197 7.10 10.21 -18.98
C SER A 197 7.07 10.34 -20.51
N GLN A 198 7.68 11.41 -21.03
CA GLN A 198 7.87 11.69 -22.45
C GLN A 198 9.35 11.69 -22.84
N THR A 199 10.20 10.98 -22.10
CA THR A 199 11.64 10.88 -22.37
C THR A 199 11.97 9.88 -23.46
N GLU A 200 13.24 9.86 -23.89
CA GLU A 200 13.71 8.88 -24.85
C GLU A 200 13.56 7.46 -24.31
N LEU A 201 13.95 7.22 -23.04
CA LEU A 201 13.88 5.89 -22.43
C LEU A 201 12.44 5.41 -22.29
N SER A 202 11.52 6.29 -21.90
CA SER A 202 10.10 5.91 -21.81
C SER A 202 9.46 5.56 -23.15
N SER A 203 10.05 6.03 -24.27
CA SER A 203 9.59 5.68 -25.61
C SER A 203 10.09 4.32 -26.11
N ARG A 204 11.04 3.72 -25.42
CA ARG A 204 11.65 2.42 -25.75
C ARG A 204 10.93 1.21 -25.18
N ILE A 205 9.91 1.42 -24.37
CA ILE A 205 9.13 0.37 -23.72
C ILE A 205 7.63 0.62 -23.97
N PRO A 206 6.79 -0.44 -24.07
CA PRO A 206 5.37 -0.27 -24.22
C PRO A 206 4.74 0.42 -23.00
N LYS A 207 3.61 1.12 -23.21
CA LYS A 207 2.79 1.59 -22.10
C LYS A 207 1.95 0.43 -21.57
N PRO A 208 2.00 0.10 -20.27
CA PRO A 208 1.17 -0.97 -19.74
C PRO A 208 -0.33 -0.60 -19.80
N ASP A 209 -1.17 -1.57 -20.18
CA ASP A 209 -2.62 -1.40 -20.23
C ASP A 209 -3.24 -1.65 -18.84
N VAL A 210 -3.05 -0.67 -17.96
CA VAL A 210 -3.56 -0.66 -16.58
C VAL A 210 -4.11 0.72 -16.23
N LYS A 211 -4.80 0.83 -15.09
CA LYS A 211 -5.38 2.10 -14.64
C LYS A 211 -4.41 2.97 -13.85
N VAL A 212 -3.43 2.35 -13.19
CA VAL A 212 -2.49 3.04 -12.31
C VAL A 212 -1.06 2.76 -12.75
N VAL A 213 -0.34 3.83 -13.02
CA VAL A 213 1.10 3.82 -13.28
C VAL A 213 1.74 4.96 -12.50
N GLU A 214 2.70 4.63 -11.65
CA GLU A 214 3.54 5.59 -10.95
C GLU A 214 4.90 5.68 -11.65
N SER A 215 5.30 6.88 -12.04
CA SER A 215 6.61 7.13 -12.62
C SER A 215 7.62 7.36 -11.49
N GLY A 216 8.64 6.51 -11.45
CA GLY A 216 9.75 6.62 -10.51
C GLY A 216 10.89 7.51 -11.07
N ARG A 217 12.11 7.00 -11.02
CA ARG A 217 13.28 7.69 -11.56
C ARG A 217 13.19 7.78 -13.09
N ASP A 218 13.44 8.98 -13.62
CA ASP A 218 13.41 9.27 -15.04
C ASP A 218 14.54 10.26 -15.40
N ASP A 219 15.68 9.71 -15.81
CA ASP A 219 16.83 10.48 -16.27
C ASP A 219 17.43 9.87 -17.55
N GLU A 220 18.56 10.40 -18.00
CA GLU A 220 19.23 9.93 -19.22
C GLU A 220 19.74 8.49 -19.14
N LYS A 221 19.85 7.91 -17.93
CA LYS A 221 20.41 6.58 -17.70
C LYS A 221 19.37 5.53 -17.43
N ILE A 222 18.24 5.91 -16.82
CA ILE A 222 17.21 4.96 -16.41
C ILE A 222 15.84 5.63 -16.35
N PHE A 223 14.85 4.93 -16.88
CA PHE A 223 13.43 5.18 -16.65
C PHE A 223 12.86 4.03 -15.84
N MET A 224 12.20 4.33 -14.71
CA MET A 224 11.56 3.36 -13.83
C MET A 224 10.09 3.72 -13.66
N PHE A 225 9.24 2.70 -13.57
CA PHE A 225 7.83 2.88 -13.22
C PHE A 225 7.27 1.63 -12.56
N ASP A 226 6.21 1.83 -11.81
CA ASP A 226 5.39 0.79 -11.21
C ASP A 226 4.01 0.81 -11.85
N ALA A 227 3.52 -0.36 -12.26
CA ALA A 227 2.19 -0.54 -12.84
C ALA A 227 1.36 -1.44 -11.93
N TYR A 228 0.15 -1.00 -11.57
CA TYR A 228 -0.70 -1.68 -10.60
C TYR A 228 -1.98 -2.22 -11.22
N GLY A 229 -2.47 -3.33 -10.69
CA GLY A 229 -3.73 -3.94 -11.13
C GLY A 229 -3.59 -4.83 -12.37
N LEU A 230 -2.43 -5.45 -12.58
CA LEU A 230 -2.23 -6.42 -13.66
C LEU A 230 -2.14 -7.86 -13.14
N SER A 231 -2.71 -8.79 -13.88
CA SER A 231 -2.56 -10.22 -13.64
C SER A 231 -1.21 -10.74 -14.15
N LEU A 232 -0.80 -11.92 -13.70
CA LEU A 232 0.39 -12.60 -14.25
C LEU A 232 0.27 -12.84 -15.77
N GLU A 233 -0.93 -13.07 -16.31
CA GLU A 233 -1.16 -13.22 -17.75
C GLU A 233 -0.89 -11.89 -18.49
N GLN A 234 -1.36 -10.77 -17.95
CA GLN A 234 -1.08 -9.45 -18.51
C GLN A 234 0.41 -9.10 -18.42
N PHE A 235 1.08 -9.45 -17.31
CA PHE A 235 2.53 -9.32 -17.18
C PHE A 235 3.28 -10.13 -18.25
N ASN A 236 2.89 -11.39 -18.47
CA ASN A 236 3.50 -12.20 -19.52
C ASN A 236 3.23 -11.64 -20.93
N THR A 237 2.05 -11.09 -21.18
CA THR A 237 1.74 -10.38 -22.44
C THR A 237 2.64 -9.17 -22.63
N TYR A 238 2.85 -8.40 -21.58
CA TYR A 238 3.75 -7.24 -21.60
C TYR A 238 5.22 -7.62 -21.90
N ILE A 239 5.69 -8.78 -21.38
CA ILE A 239 6.99 -9.33 -21.76
C ILE A 239 7.07 -9.58 -23.27
N GLU A 240 6.03 -10.16 -23.88
CA GLU A 240 6.03 -10.41 -25.33
C GLU A 240 6.06 -9.10 -26.12
N GLU A 241 5.35 -8.06 -25.69
CA GLU A 241 5.43 -6.73 -26.28
C GLU A 241 6.84 -6.13 -26.20
N CYS A 242 7.55 -6.31 -25.08
CA CYS A 242 8.95 -5.90 -24.95
C CYS A 242 9.87 -6.69 -25.90
N LYS A 243 9.64 -8.00 -26.09
CA LYS A 243 10.38 -8.81 -27.06
C LYS A 243 10.16 -8.36 -28.51
N GLU A 244 8.93 -7.95 -28.84
CA GLU A 244 8.61 -7.39 -30.18
C GLU A 244 9.35 -6.07 -30.43
N LEU A 245 9.69 -5.31 -29.40
CA LEU A 245 10.54 -4.11 -29.47
C LEU A 245 12.04 -4.42 -29.57
N GLY A 246 12.45 -5.71 -29.49
CA GLY A 246 13.82 -6.15 -29.67
C GLY A 246 14.58 -6.51 -28.38
N TYR A 247 13.95 -6.47 -27.22
CA TYR A 247 14.57 -6.89 -25.95
C TYR A 247 14.69 -8.42 -25.88
N THR A 248 15.67 -8.97 -26.64
CA THR A 248 15.87 -10.42 -26.80
C THR A 248 17.31 -10.87 -26.68
N VAL A 249 18.25 -9.94 -26.43
CA VAL A 249 19.68 -10.24 -26.29
C VAL A 249 19.94 -10.63 -24.83
N GLU A 250 20.66 -11.75 -24.62
CA GLU A 250 21.01 -12.32 -23.31
C GLU A 250 19.83 -12.40 -22.33
N PRO A 251 18.68 -12.96 -22.72
CA PRO A 251 17.47 -12.93 -21.92
C PRO A 251 17.65 -13.77 -20.64
N ARG A 252 17.13 -13.24 -19.53
CA ARG A 252 17.00 -13.91 -18.24
C ARG A 252 15.52 -13.92 -17.87
N SER A 253 14.97 -15.08 -17.58
CA SER A 253 13.56 -15.20 -17.22
C SER A 253 13.31 -16.31 -16.23
N HIS A 254 12.38 -16.07 -15.33
CA HIS A 254 11.69 -17.06 -14.49
C HIS A 254 10.27 -16.55 -14.23
N GLU A 255 9.47 -17.32 -13.51
CA GLU A 255 8.10 -16.91 -13.17
C GLU A 255 8.11 -15.54 -12.46
N GLY A 256 7.36 -14.58 -12.99
CA GLY A 256 7.30 -13.22 -12.47
C GLY A 256 8.53 -12.35 -12.74
N PHE A 257 9.45 -12.77 -13.63
CA PHE A 257 10.64 -11.98 -13.91
C PHE A 257 11.08 -12.08 -15.37
N TYR A 258 11.49 -10.97 -15.95
CA TYR A 258 12.14 -10.89 -17.25
C TYR A 258 13.17 -9.76 -17.30
N SER A 259 14.33 -10.02 -17.90
CA SER A 259 15.31 -8.99 -18.25
C SER A 259 16.06 -9.39 -19.52
N ALA A 260 16.25 -8.44 -20.42
CA ALA A 260 17.01 -8.64 -21.65
C ALA A 260 17.52 -7.30 -22.20
N ASP A 261 18.55 -7.36 -23.03
CA ASP A 261 19.03 -6.21 -23.77
C ASP A 261 18.37 -6.16 -25.17
N ASP A 262 18.31 -4.96 -25.76
CA ASP A 262 18.08 -4.79 -27.18
C ASP A 262 19.42 -4.80 -27.97
N ALA A 263 19.37 -4.66 -29.29
CA ALA A 263 20.55 -4.67 -30.15
C ALA A 263 21.50 -3.47 -29.93
N ASP A 264 20.99 -2.39 -29.36
CA ASP A 264 21.73 -1.15 -29.05
C ASP A 264 22.28 -1.15 -27.61
N GLY A 265 22.02 -2.20 -26.83
CA GLY A 265 22.48 -2.38 -25.45
C GLY A 265 21.61 -1.72 -24.40
N TYR A 266 20.41 -1.28 -24.71
CA TYR A 266 19.44 -0.88 -23.69
C TYR A 266 18.88 -2.11 -23.00
N ASN A 267 18.81 -2.09 -21.67
CA ASN A 267 18.30 -3.21 -20.88
C ASN A 267 16.88 -2.94 -20.38
N VAL A 268 16.00 -3.93 -20.52
CA VAL A 268 14.71 -3.97 -19.84
C VAL A 268 14.78 -4.88 -18.63
N TYR A 269 14.19 -4.45 -17.53
CA TYR A 269 14.02 -5.23 -16.29
C TYR A 269 12.57 -5.16 -15.86
N LEU A 270 11.93 -6.32 -15.70
CA LEU A 270 10.51 -6.46 -15.32
C LEU A 270 10.39 -7.45 -14.17
N TYR A 271 9.72 -7.05 -13.11
CA TYR A 271 9.44 -7.89 -11.96
C TYR A 271 7.96 -7.81 -11.58
N TYR A 272 7.30 -8.96 -11.45
CA TYR A 272 5.89 -9.06 -11.06
C TYR A 272 5.77 -9.44 -9.60
N ASN A 273 4.96 -8.69 -8.86
CA ASN A 273 4.60 -8.99 -7.49
C ASN A 273 3.16 -9.55 -7.44
N GLU A 274 3.06 -10.85 -7.18
CA GLU A 274 1.78 -11.55 -7.13
C GLU A 274 0.87 -11.08 -5.98
N ARG A 275 1.45 -10.59 -4.87
CA ARG A 275 0.67 -10.15 -3.71
C ARG A 275 -0.05 -8.83 -3.96
N SER A 276 0.62 -7.89 -4.62
CA SER A 276 0.07 -6.56 -4.94
C SER A 276 -0.55 -6.49 -6.34
N TYR A 277 -0.38 -7.52 -7.17
CA TYR A 277 -0.78 -7.48 -8.58
C TYR A 277 -0.13 -6.29 -9.29
N SER A 278 1.16 -6.11 -9.06
CA SER A 278 1.94 -4.99 -9.62
C SER A 278 3.14 -5.48 -10.41
N MET A 279 3.64 -4.61 -11.26
CA MET A 279 4.88 -4.79 -12.01
C MET A 279 5.80 -3.62 -11.75
N ASP A 280 7.01 -3.91 -11.25
CA ASP A 280 8.13 -2.96 -11.23
C ASP A 280 8.88 -3.10 -12.55
N ALA A 281 9.07 -1.99 -13.24
CA ALA A 281 9.68 -1.99 -14.56
C ALA A 281 10.74 -0.90 -14.71
N SER A 282 11.79 -1.21 -15.46
CA SER A 282 12.78 -0.20 -15.84
C SER A 282 13.37 -0.44 -17.23
N VAL A 283 13.80 0.67 -17.85
CA VAL A 283 14.66 0.67 -19.03
C VAL A 283 15.93 1.42 -18.67
N SER A 284 17.08 0.80 -18.90
CA SER A 284 18.39 1.39 -18.65
C SER A 284 19.16 1.61 -19.96
N ALA A 285 19.83 2.76 -20.08
CA ALA A 285 20.74 3.03 -21.17
C ALA A 285 22.00 2.16 -21.09
N PRO A 286 22.69 1.88 -22.21
CA PRO A 286 23.95 1.17 -22.21
C PRO A 286 24.98 1.84 -21.29
N GLU A 287 25.80 1.03 -20.59
CA GLU A 287 26.93 1.58 -19.84
C GLU A 287 27.95 2.17 -20.83
N GLU A 288 28.38 3.41 -20.60
CA GLU A 288 29.47 3.99 -21.37
C GLU A 288 30.75 3.15 -21.15
N GLU A 289 31.31 2.59 -22.21
CA GLU A 289 32.64 1.96 -22.11
C GLU A 289 33.63 3.01 -21.60
N LYS A 290 34.14 2.79 -20.40
CA LYS A 290 35.23 3.61 -19.87
C LYS A 290 36.48 3.29 -20.66
N GLU A 291 36.90 4.19 -21.59
CA GLU A 291 38.19 4.16 -22.23
C GLU A 291 39.35 4.20 -21.25
#